data_bba040a85edd69e11042d7d866a3495d
#
_entry.id   bba040a85edd69e11042d7d866a3495d
#
_cell.length_a   1.000
_cell.length_b   1.000
_cell.length_c   1.000
_cell.angle_alpha   90.00
_cell.angle_beta   90.00
_cell.angle_gamma   90.00
#
_symmetry.space_group_name_H-M   'P 1'
#
loop_
_entity.id
_entity.type
_entity.pdbx_description
1 polymer ?
#
loop_
_entity_poly.entity_id
_entity_poly.type
_entity_poly.pdbx_seq_one_letter_code
_entity_poly.pdbx_strand_id
1 'polypeptide(L)'
;MNSAYSTEIWTRILNVVTKTYIELPSEEQEKCFILGRHYSMAGAMNLLGKKYGLPQAFSLHSSFEWMPEFDKGAVIIAIGESNWLEQHWGEYFKYVEEIGIVENKYASKESEYNYRIFLCKGLKYNSVEFKRFIEN
;
A
#
# COMPACT_ATOMS: atom_id res chain seq x y z
N MET A 1 17.20 -9.81 -12.98
CA MET A 1 17.18 -9.24 -11.64
C MET A 1 17.58 -10.26 -10.60
N ASN A 2 18.35 -9.83 -9.67
CA ASN A 2 18.87 -10.65 -8.60
C ASN A 2 17.80 -10.90 -7.54
N SER A 3 17.51 -12.14 -7.22
CA SER A 3 16.46 -12.48 -6.25
C SER A 3 16.78 -12.00 -4.83
N ALA A 4 18.07 -11.99 -4.45
CA ALA A 4 18.49 -11.47 -3.15
C ALA A 4 18.19 -9.97 -3.03
N TYR A 5 18.41 -9.24 -4.10
CA TYR A 5 18.09 -7.82 -4.18
C TYR A 5 16.59 -7.58 -3.96
N SER A 6 15.76 -8.32 -4.68
CA SER A 6 14.32 -8.19 -4.55
C SER A 6 13.84 -8.55 -3.16
N THR A 7 14.39 -9.60 -2.59
CA THR A 7 14.02 -10.06 -1.25
C THR A 7 14.36 -9.01 -0.19
N GLU A 8 15.53 -8.39 -0.30
CA GLU A 8 15.94 -7.35 0.64
C GLU A 8 14.96 -6.18 0.63
N ILE A 9 14.62 -5.68 -0.54
CA ILE A 9 13.70 -4.54 -0.69
C ILE A 9 12.33 -4.88 -0.09
N TRP A 10 11.78 -6.02 -0.46
CA TRP A 10 10.45 -6.42 -0.01
C TRP A 10 10.41 -6.69 1.49
N THR A 11 11.50 -7.23 2.05
CA THR A 11 11.58 -7.46 3.49
C THR A 11 11.54 -6.14 4.26
N ARG A 12 12.22 -5.13 3.74
CA ARG A 12 12.22 -3.81 4.38
C ARG A 12 10.85 -3.16 4.32
N ILE A 13 10.18 -3.26 3.18
CA ILE A 13 8.82 -2.75 3.02
C ILE A 13 7.89 -3.50 3.98
N LEU A 14 8.00 -4.81 4.02
CA LEU A 14 7.19 -5.65 4.89
C LEU A 14 7.33 -5.28 6.36
N ASN A 15 8.56 -4.98 6.79
CA ASN A 15 8.81 -4.59 8.18
C ASN A 15 8.06 -3.32 8.55
N VAL A 16 8.06 -2.32 7.67
CA VAL A 16 7.35 -1.07 7.91
C VAL A 16 5.84 -1.32 7.95
N VAL A 17 5.33 -2.07 7.01
CA VAL A 17 3.89 -2.37 6.91
C VAL A 17 3.42 -3.15 8.13
N THR A 18 4.18 -4.17 8.52
CA THR A 18 3.82 -5.02 9.67
C THR A 18 3.80 -4.22 10.96
N LYS A 19 4.82 -3.42 11.18
CA LYS A 19 4.89 -2.59 12.39
C LYS A 19 3.70 -1.64 12.45
N THR A 20 3.40 -1.00 11.34
CA THR A 20 2.30 -0.05 11.26
C THR A 20 0.98 -0.73 11.55
N TYR A 21 0.74 -1.88 10.93
CA TYR A 21 -0.50 -2.62 11.11
C TYR A 21 -0.68 -3.07 12.57
N ILE A 22 0.38 -3.60 13.17
CA ILE A 22 0.32 -4.09 14.55
C ILE A 22 0.02 -2.96 15.53
N GLU A 23 0.50 -1.76 15.26
CA GLU A 23 0.32 -0.60 16.11
C GLU A 23 -1.07 0.04 15.97
N LEU A 24 -1.84 -0.34 14.97
CA LEU A 24 -3.20 0.19 14.80
C LEU A 24 -4.13 -0.35 15.88
N PRO A 25 -5.08 0.47 16.36
CA PRO A 25 -6.15 -0.03 17.22
C PRO A 25 -6.92 -1.17 16.54
N SER A 26 -7.48 -2.06 17.32
CA SER A 26 -8.22 -3.22 16.79
C SER A 26 -9.29 -2.83 15.78
N GLU A 27 -10.02 -1.76 16.07
CA GLU A 27 -11.08 -1.29 15.17
C GLU A 27 -10.54 -0.92 13.81
N GLU A 28 -9.36 -0.32 13.78
CA GLU A 28 -8.74 0.09 12.53
C GLU A 28 -8.12 -1.09 11.80
N GLN A 29 -7.59 -2.06 12.55
CA GLN A 29 -7.06 -3.28 11.93
C GLN A 29 -8.14 -4.03 11.17
N GLU A 30 -9.35 -4.09 11.71
CA GLU A 30 -10.46 -4.81 11.09
C GLU A 30 -10.87 -4.22 9.75
N LYS A 31 -10.63 -2.94 9.54
CA LYS A 31 -11.00 -2.28 8.28
C LYS A 31 -9.77 -1.80 7.51
N CYS A 32 -8.62 -2.43 7.76
CA CYS A 32 -7.36 -2.07 7.10
C CYS A 32 -7.12 -2.95 5.89
N PHE A 33 -6.66 -2.33 4.82
CA PHE A 33 -6.27 -3.00 3.59
C PHE A 33 -4.91 -2.49 3.17
N ILE A 34 -4.19 -3.29 2.38
CA ILE A 34 -2.90 -2.91 1.84
C ILE A 34 -3.08 -2.65 0.34
N LEU A 35 -2.57 -1.54 -0.12
CA LEU A 35 -2.67 -1.15 -1.52
C LEU A 35 -1.28 -0.99 -2.10
N GLY A 36 -0.98 -1.78 -3.13
CA GLY A 36 0.23 -1.62 -3.91
C GLY A 36 -0.08 -0.90 -5.20
N ARG A 37 0.71 0.07 -5.59
CA ARG A 37 0.49 0.78 -6.83
C ARG A 37 0.45 -0.17 -8.02
N HIS A 38 1.39 -1.12 -8.04
CA HIS A 38 1.47 -2.10 -9.10
C HIS A 38 1.06 -3.47 -8.61
N TYR A 39 0.61 -4.27 -9.52
CA TYR A 39 0.22 -5.64 -9.27
C TYR A 39 1.34 -6.45 -8.59
N SER A 40 2.60 -6.23 -8.97
CA SER A 40 3.72 -6.92 -8.36
C SER A 40 3.91 -6.57 -6.88
N MET A 41 3.62 -5.34 -6.51
CA MET A 41 3.69 -4.90 -5.11
C MET A 41 2.63 -5.58 -4.26
N ALA A 42 1.40 -5.62 -4.77
CA ALA A 42 0.31 -6.30 -4.08
C ALA A 42 0.59 -7.79 -3.93
N GLY A 43 1.09 -8.41 -5.01
CA GLY A 43 1.45 -9.82 -4.99
C GLY A 43 2.54 -10.15 -3.98
N ALA A 44 3.57 -9.31 -3.92
CA ALA A 44 4.66 -9.50 -2.96
C ALA A 44 4.14 -9.39 -1.53
N MET A 45 3.28 -8.42 -1.25
CA MET A 45 2.71 -8.25 0.08
C MET A 45 1.82 -9.43 0.47
N ASN A 46 1.03 -9.95 -0.45
CA ASN A 46 0.20 -11.12 -0.17
C ASN A 46 1.05 -12.36 0.12
N LEU A 47 2.11 -12.55 -0.65
CA LEU A 47 2.98 -13.71 -0.48
C LEU A 47 3.76 -13.63 0.84
N LEU A 48 4.39 -12.50 1.09
CA LEU A 48 5.29 -12.34 2.24
C LEU A 48 4.56 -12.02 3.53
N GLY A 49 3.42 -11.34 3.44
CA GLY A 49 2.69 -10.88 4.63
C GLY A 49 1.78 -11.91 5.27
N LYS A 50 1.48 -12.98 4.55
CA LYS A 50 0.53 -13.97 5.00
C LYS A 50 0.87 -14.56 6.36
N LYS A 51 2.12 -14.89 6.58
CA LYS A 51 2.56 -15.47 7.85
C LYS A 51 2.56 -14.49 9.01
N TYR A 52 2.44 -13.21 8.73
CA TYR A 52 2.37 -12.17 9.79
C TYR A 52 0.95 -11.72 10.07
N GLY A 53 -0.03 -12.36 9.45
CA GLY A 53 -1.42 -12.01 9.66
C GLY A 53 -1.83 -10.69 9.04
N LEU A 54 -1.12 -10.24 8.04
CA LEU A 54 -1.44 -8.98 7.37
C LEU A 54 -2.69 -9.13 6.51
N PRO A 55 -3.47 -8.04 6.35
CA PRO A 55 -4.61 -8.09 5.46
C PRO A 55 -4.17 -8.28 4.01
N GLN A 56 -5.10 -8.74 3.19
CA GLN A 56 -4.82 -8.96 1.79
C GLN A 56 -4.58 -7.64 1.07
N ALA A 57 -3.62 -7.65 0.14
CA ALA A 57 -3.27 -6.47 -0.64
C ALA A 57 -3.96 -6.49 -2.00
N PHE A 58 -4.26 -5.32 -2.51
CA PHE A 58 -4.81 -5.15 -3.85
C PHE A 58 -4.02 -4.06 -4.58
N SER A 59 -4.22 -3.95 -5.89
CA SER A 59 -3.53 -2.94 -6.69
C SER A 59 -4.50 -2.11 -7.52
N LEU A 60 -4.02 -0.97 -7.98
CA LEU A 60 -4.82 -0.04 -8.77
C LEU A 60 -4.70 -0.26 -10.27
N HIS A 61 -3.69 -0.98 -10.69
CA HIS A 61 -3.36 -1.07 -12.11
C HIS A 61 -3.66 -2.41 -12.72
N SER A 62 -3.78 -2.36 -14.03
CA SER A 62 -3.92 -3.49 -14.90
C SER A 62 -5.28 -4.15 -14.84
N SER A 63 -5.36 -5.31 -15.40
CA SER A 63 -6.54 -6.14 -15.43
C SER A 63 -6.85 -6.75 -14.06
N PHE A 64 -6.36 -6.16 -13.01
CA PHE A 64 -6.60 -6.65 -11.67
C PHE A 64 -8.09 -6.55 -11.38
N GLU A 65 -8.70 -7.70 -11.23
CA GLU A 65 -10.15 -7.79 -11.12
C GLU A 65 -10.66 -7.78 -9.70
N TRP A 66 -9.78 -8.09 -8.75
CA TRP A 66 -10.20 -8.17 -7.37
C TRP A 66 -9.90 -6.90 -6.60
N MET A 67 -10.91 -6.44 -5.91
CA MET A 67 -10.78 -5.34 -4.99
C MET A 67 -11.68 -5.66 -3.79
N PRO A 68 -11.19 -5.51 -2.57
CA PRO A 68 -12.01 -5.82 -1.42
C PRO A 68 -13.20 -4.86 -1.32
N GLU A 69 -14.25 -5.32 -0.69
CA GLU A 69 -15.38 -4.47 -0.37
C GLU A 69 -15.11 -3.78 0.95
N PHE A 70 -15.32 -2.49 0.98
CA PHE A 70 -15.17 -1.72 2.22
C PHE A 70 -16.12 -0.52 2.22
N ASP A 71 -16.42 -0.06 3.42
CA ASP A 71 -17.26 1.10 3.63
C ASP A 71 -16.40 2.36 3.82
N LYS A 72 -17.05 3.49 3.91
CA LYS A 72 -16.39 4.74 4.29
C LYS A 72 -15.69 4.54 5.63
N GLY A 73 -14.54 5.17 5.77
CA GLY A 73 -13.75 5.07 6.98
C GLY A 73 -12.65 4.01 6.91
N ALA A 74 -12.51 3.32 5.79
CA ALA A 74 -11.46 2.32 5.65
C ALA A 74 -10.07 2.92 5.89
N VAL A 75 -9.17 2.05 6.35
CA VAL A 75 -7.77 2.38 6.58
C VAL A 75 -6.97 1.67 5.50
N ILE A 76 -6.07 2.39 4.84
CA ILE A 76 -5.25 1.80 3.79
C ILE A 76 -3.78 2.10 4.06
N ILE A 77 -2.95 1.05 4.01
CA ILE A 77 -1.51 1.20 4.00
C ILE A 77 -1.10 1.09 2.53
N ALA A 78 -0.63 2.19 1.97
CA ALA A 78 -0.37 2.29 0.54
C ALA A 78 1.12 2.30 0.25
N ILE A 79 1.53 1.55 -0.77
CA ILE A 79 2.93 1.40 -1.15
C ILE A 79 3.08 1.79 -2.62
N GLY A 80 4.00 2.69 -2.91
CA GLY A 80 4.26 3.11 -4.27
C GLY A 80 5.62 3.79 -4.43
N GLU A 81 5.97 4.12 -5.65
CA GLU A 81 7.18 4.88 -5.91
C GLU A 81 6.99 6.34 -5.52
N SER A 82 8.10 7.06 -5.47
CA SER A 82 8.12 8.47 -5.11
C SER A 82 7.08 9.28 -5.87
N ASN A 83 6.45 10.18 -5.17
CA ASN A 83 5.51 11.18 -5.70
C ASN A 83 4.15 10.66 -6.14
N TRP A 84 3.97 9.34 -6.21
CA TRP A 84 2.71 8.80 -6.70
C TRP A 84 1.51 9.20 -5.84
N LEU A 85 1.66 9.13 -4.53
CA LEU A 85 0.53 9.32 -3.61
C LEU A 85 0.27 10.77 -3.22
N GLU A 86 1.21 11.68 -3.50
CA GLU A 86 1.08 13.06 -3.02
C GLU A 86 0.02 13.88 -3.72
N GLN A 87 -0.29 13.56 -4.96
CA GLN A 87 -1.13 14.42 -5.78
C GLN A 87 -2.63 14.33 -5.50
N HIS A 88 -3.12 13.17 -5.09
CA HIS A 88 -4.56 12.96 -5.04
C HIS A 88 -5.09 12.38 -3.73
N TRP A 89 -4.23 11.81 -2.92
CA TRP A 89 -4.70 11.02 -1.79
C TRP A 89 -5.24 11.82 -0.62
N GLY A 90 -4.76 13.05 -0.46
CA GLY A 90 -5.33 13.94 0.54
C GLY A 90 -6.79 14.27 0.30
N GLU A 91 -7.27 14.12 -0.94
CA GLU A 91 -8.65 14.34 -1.28
C GLU A 91 -9.56 13.18 -0.92
N TYR A 92 -8.99 11.98 -0.82
CA TYR A 92 -9.77 10.78 -0.58
C TYR A 92 -9.83 10.38 0.88
N PHE A 93 -8.86 10.80 1.67
CA PHE A 93 -8.74 10.40 3.07
C PHE A 93 -8.74 11.62 3.99
N LYS A 94 -9.23 11.41 5.22
CA LYS A 94 -9.18 12.45 6.24
C LYS A 94 -7.78 12.63 6.80
N TYR A 95 -6.95 11.56 6.76
CA TYR A 95 -5.62 11.56 7.33
C TYR A 95 -4.69 10.77 6.43
N VAL A 96 -3.56 11.36 6.07
CA VAL A 96 -2.53 10.70 5.27
C VAL A 96 -1.18 11.04 5.89
N GLU A 97 -0.42 10.01 6.22
CA GLU A 97 0.91 10.15 6.81
C GLU A 97 1.91 9.27 6.10
N GLU A 98 3.04 9.83 5.71
CA GLU A 98 4.14 9.02 5.20
C GLU A 98 4.84 8.36 6.37
N ILE A 99 4.87 7.03 6.37
CA ILE A 99 5.39 6.26 7.49
C ILE A 99 6.73 5.59 7.19
N GLY A 100 7.16 5.62 5.95
CA GLY A 100 8.45 5.05 5.61
C GLY A 100 8.85 5.29 4.17
N ILE A 101 10.16 5.30 3.96
CA ILE A 101 10.77 5.34 2.64
C ILE A 101 11.76 4.20 2.60
N VAL A 102 11.65 3.36 1.59
CA VAL A 102 12.59 2.28 1.36
C VAL A 102 13.36 2.58 0.09
N GLU A 103 14.64 2.89 0.23
CA GLU A 103 15.49 3.22 -0.90
C GLU A 103 15.90 1.98 -1.65
N ASN A 104 15.86 2.09 -2.98
CA ASN A 104 16.38 1.07 -3.84
C ASN A 104 17.74 1.52 -4.38
N LYS A 105 18.78 1.22 -3.64
CA LYS A 105 20.15 1.64 -3.96
C LYS A 105 20.72 0.97 -5.21
N TYR A 106 20.02 -0.03 -5.74
CA TYR A 106 20.47 -0.70 -6.95
C TYR A 106 19.82 -0.12 -8.20
N ALA A 107 18.93 0.83 -8.03
CA ALA A 107 18.22 1.42 -9.16
C ALA A 107 19.13 2.39 -9.91
N SER A 108 18.94 2.46 -11.21
CA SER A 108 19.69 3.38 -12.05
C SER A 108 19.18 4.81 -12.00
N LYS A 109 17.92 4.98 -11.59
CA LYS A 109 17.28 6.30 -11.48
C LYS A 109 16.67 6.44 -10.10
N GLU A 110 17.21 7.33 -9.31
CA GLU A 110 16.82 7.48 -7.91
C GLU A 110 15.34 7.76 -7.69
N SER A 111 14.79 8.70 -8.43
CA SER A 111 13.43 9.16 -8.17
C SER A 111 12.36 8.14 -8.51
N GLU A 112 12.68 7.16 -9.35
CA GLU A 112 11.69 6.19 -9.79
C GLU A 112 11.59 4.96 -8.91
N TYR A 113 12.57 4.73 -8.06
CA TYR A 113 12.71 3.44 -7.40
C TYR A 113 12.77 3.49 -5.89
N ASN A 114 12.56 4.65 -5.31
CA ASN A 114 12.36 4.72 -3.88
C ASN A 114 10.89 4.45 -3.60
N TYR A 115 10.63 3.51 -2.70
CA TYR A 115 9.27 3.16 -2.34
C TYR A 115 8.86 3.97 -1.13
N ARG A 116 7.70 4.59 -1.22
CA ARG A 116 7.11 5.32 -0.11
C ARG A 116 5.91 4.56 0.42
N ILE A 117 5.77 4.57 1.72
CA ILE A 117 4.68 3.88 2.39
C ILE A 117 3.88 4.90 3.18
N PHE A 118 2.57 4.90 2.96
CA PHE A 118 1.68 5.86 3.58
C PHE A 118 0.61 5.15 4.39
N LEU A 119 0.29 5.71 5.53
CA LEU A 119 -0.87 5.30 6.31
C LEU A 119 -1.99 6.29 6.04
N CYS A 120 -3.10 5.80 5.51
CA CYS A 120 -4.23 6.62 5.11
C CYS A 120 -5.45 6.18 5.91
N LYS A 121 -6.08 7.10 6.63
CA LYS A 121 -7.24 6.80 7.47
C LYS A 121 -8.44 7.64 7.06
N GLY A 122 -9.61 7.10 7.34
CA GLY A 122 -10.84 7.83 7.12
C GLY A 122 -11.15 8.04 5.66
N LEU A 123 -11.11 6.96 4.89
CA LEU A 123 -11.49 7.02 3.48
C LEU A 123 -12.90 7.61 3.36
N LYS A 124 -13.07 8.60 2.52
CA LYS A 124 -14.32 9.34 2.37
C LYS A 124 -15.36 8.61 1.53
N TYR A 125 -14.97 7.50 0.92
CA TYR A 125 -15.76 6.78 -0.06
C TYR A 125 -15.81 5.29 0.27
N ASN A 126 -16.86 4.61 -0.20
CA ASN A 126 -16.89 3.15 -0.14
C ASN A 126 -16.09 2.57 -1.31
N SER A 127 -15.95 1.25 -1.34
CA SER A 127 -15.12 0.59 -2.36
C SER A 127 -15.63 0.82 -3.78
N VAL A 128 -16.94 0.88 -3.98
CA VAL A 128 -17.51 1.11 -5.30
C VAL A 128 -17.15 2.50 -5.81
N GLU A 129 -17.31 3.50 -4.97
CA GLU A 129 -16.98 4.88 -5.30
C GLU A 129 -15.48 5.05 -5.53
N PHE A 130 -14.68 4.45 -4.65
CA PHE A 130 -13.23 4.54 -4.74
C PHE A 130 -12.73 3.94 -6.05
N LYS A 131 -13.24 2.76 -6.41
CA LYS A 131 -12.88 2.12 -7.67
C LYS A 131 -13.18 3.02 -8.86
N ARG A 132 -14.31 3.69 -8.83
CA ARG A 132 -14.69 4.59 -9.90
C ARG A 132 -13.71 5.74 -10.08
N PHE A 133 -13.20 6.30 -8.98
CA PHE A 133 -12.21 7.37 -9.05
C PHE A 133 -10.89 6.92 -9.59
N ILE A 134 -10.42 5.75 -9.19
CA ILE A 134 -9.10 5.26 -9.60
C ILE A 134 -9.08 4.69 -11.02
N GLU A 135 -10.21 4.33 -11.58
CA GLU A 135 -10.30 3.86 -12.95
C GLU A 135 -10.28 5.00 -13.97
N ASN A 136 -10.51 6.21 -13.54
CA ASN A 136 -10.49 7.37 -14.44
C ASN A 136 -9.07 8.00 -14.50
#